data_d918ff6f2e81b3fa56385b5fac6e4e1d
#
_entry.id   d918ff6f2e81b3fa56385b5fac6e4e1d
#
_cell.length_a   1.000
_cell.length_b   1.000
_cell.length_c   1.000
_cell.angle_alpha   90.00
_cell.angle_beta   90.00
_cell.angle_gamma   90.00
#
_symmetry.space_group_name_H-M   'P 1'
#
loop_
_entity.id
_entity.type
_entity.pdbx_description
1 polymer ?
#
loop_
_entity_poly.entity_id
_entity_poly.type
_entity_poly.pdbx_seq_one_letter_code
_entity_poly.pdbx_strand_id
1 'polypeptide(L)'
;MLANTFNVDSKNVEQKEDEILSTYSYDTSKIVSGPNGISIVPYTKKIQFKTNTKVPKLGVMIIGWGGNNGTTVTNGILANRLSLKWETKRGEIQANYHGSLTQCSTTYLGQDEKGTTYVAPFKSLLPMVNPSDIVISGWDISKLNIYEATKRAKVLEPTMYNQLKEYTEKMVPLPAVFDLSFVAPNQDSRADNVIEGNKEKQLETVRQNIKDFKEKNKLDKVIILWNGNTERFCEVDPKIHGTADALLAGIKNNEKEISPSTVYCMAAILEHCSYINGSPQNTFVPGVIELAEREGVILMGDDMKTGQTKLKSVMADFLITSGLKLTAVASYNHLGNND
;
A
#
# COMPACT_ATOMS: atom_id res chain seq x y z
N MET A 1 -12.11 -26.64 -13.16
CA MET A 1 -11.49 -26.24 -14.46
C MET A 1 -11.08 -24.77 -14.35
N LEU A 2 -9.92 -24.38 -14.89
CA LEU A 2 -9.45 -22.98 -14.91
C LEU A 2 -9.96 -22.29 -16.19
N ALA A 3 -10.74 -21.22 -16.04
CA ALA A 3 -11.22 -20.36 -17.12
C ALA A 3 -10.39 -19.07 -17.15
N ASN A 4 -9.48 -18.93 -18.10
CA ASN A 4 -8.65 -17.72 -18.24
C ASN A 4 -9.42 -16.56 -18.88
N THR A 5 -10.45 -16.84 -19.65
CA THR A 5 -11.35 -15.89 -20.30
C THR A 5 -12.78 -16.35 -20.13
N PHE A 6 -13.69 -15.43 -19.89
CA PHE A 6 -15.12 -15.70 -19.74
C PHE A 6 -15.93 -14.43 -20.01
N ASN A 7 -17.18 -14.60 -20.40
CA ASN A 7 -18.13 -13.50 -20.52
C ASN A 7 -19.13 -13.57 -19.38
N VAL A 8 -19.59 -12.39 -18.94
CA VAL A 8 -20.66 -12.28 -17.94
C VAL A 8 -21.95 -11.88 -18.64
N ASP A 9 -22.86 -12.83 -18.79
CA ASP A 9 -24.21 -12.56 -19.30
C ASP A 9 -25.13 -12.23 -18.13
N SER A 10 -25.31 -10.94 -17.86
CA SER A 10 -26.11 -10.44 -16.75
C SER A 10 -26.68 -9.07 -17.07
N LYS A 11 -28.00 -8.90 -16.80
CA LYS A 11 -28.66 -7.58 -16.89
C LYS A 11 -28.09 -6.52 -15.94
N ASN A 12 -27.27 -6.93 -14.99
CA ASN A 12 -26.62 -6.03 -14.02
C ASN A 12 -25.21 -5.63 -14.46
N VAL A 13 -24.73 -6.09 -15.62
CA VAL A 13 -23.41 -5.78 -16.16
C VAL A 13 -23.57 -5.31 -17.60
N GLU A 14 -23.04 -4.13 -17.89
CA GLU A 14 -22.98 -3.56 -19.24
C GLU A 14 -21.50 -3.31 -19.57
N GLN A 15 -21.02 -3.96 -20.63
CA GLN A 15 -19.68 -3.75 -21.15
C GLN A 15 -19.73 -2.76 -22.33
N LYS A 16 -18.98 -1.67 -22.19
CA LYS A 16 -18.76 -0.67 -23.25
C LYS A 16 -17.29 -0.70 -23.66
N GLU A 17 -16.94 0.04 -24.70
CA GLU A 17 -15.56 0.11 -25.21
C GLU A 17 -14.56 0.55 -24.15
N ASP A 18 -14.88 1.62 -23.41
CA ASP A 18 -13.98 2.26 -22.45
C ASP A 18 -14.33 1.98 -20.98
N GLU A 19 -15.46 1.35 -20.71
CA GLU A 19 -15.94 1.16 -19.33
C GLU A 19 -16.79 -0.10 -19.13
N ILE A 20 -16.75 -0.64 -17.94
CA ILE A 20 -17.65 -1.68 -17.44
C ILE A 20 -18.55 -1.05 -16.39
N LEU A 21 -19.86 -1.06 -16.60
CA LEU A 21 -20.84 -0.65 -15.61
C LEU A 21 -21.44 -1.88 -14.96
N SER A 22 -21.48 -1.92 -13.64
CA SER A 22 -22.14 -3.00 -12.93
C SER A 22 -22.96 -2.51 -11.75
N THR A 23 -24.10 -3.16 -11.52
CA THR A 23 -24.98 -2.88 -10.39
C THR A 23 -24.98 -4.08 -9.44
N TYR A 24 -24.55 -3.83 -8.22
CA TYR A 24 -24.53 -4.82 -7.15
C TYR A 24 -25.68 -4.54 -6.17
N SER A 25 -26.53 -5.55 -5.95
CA SER A 25 -27.59 -5.49 -4.95
C SER A 25 -27.11 -6.16 -3.67
N TYR A 26 -27.06 -5.38 -2.59
CA TYR A 26 -26.61 -5.83 -1.28
C TYR A 26 -27.77 -5.82 -0.30
N ASP A 27 -28.21 -7.01 0.10
CA ASP A 27 -29.26 -7.18 1.10
C ASP A 27 -28.65 -7.10 2.50
N THR A 28 -29.20 -6.22 3.33
CA THR A 28 -28.74 -5.96 4.69
C THR A 28 -29.91 -5.52 5.56
N SER A 29 -29.65 -5.19 6.82
CA SER A 29 -30.67 -4.75 7.77
C SER A 29 -30.24 -3.51 8.53
N LYS A 30 -31.20 -2.66 8.84
CA LYS A 30 -31.04 -1.55 9.80
C LYS A 30 -31.61 -1.98 11.15
N ILE A 31 -30.94 -1.57 12.20
CA ILE A 31 -31.45 -1.68 13.56
C ILE A 31 -32.11 -0.36 13.92
N VAL A 32 -33.37 -0.45 14.33
CA VAL A 32 -34.16 0.70 14.82
C VAL A 32 -34.49 0.45 16.28
N SER A 33 -34.03 1.33 17.15
CA SER A 33 -34.36 1.30 18.59
C SER A 33 -35.69 1.98 18.84
N GLY A 34 -36.58 1.33 19.63
CA GLY A 34 -37.88 1.84 20.01
C GLY A 34 -38.19 1.56 21.48
N PRO A 35 -39.30 2.07 22.00
CA PRO A 35 -39.72 1.88 23.41
C PRO A 35 -39.83 0.42 23.83
N ASN A 36 -40.15 -0.46 22.89
CA ASN A 36 -40.38 -1.90 23.11
C ASN A 36 -39.17 -2.77 22.72
N GLY A 37 -38.00 -2.20 22.57
CA GLY A 37 -36.78 -2.90 22.17
C GLY A 37 -36.29 -2.50 20.77
N ILE A 38 -35.54 -3.41 20.12
CA ILE A 38 -34.98 -3.20 18.78
C ILE A 38 -35.85 -3.87 17.71
N SER A 39 -35.98 -3.24 16.57
CA SER A 39 -36.55 -3.80 15.35
C SER A 39 -35.50 -3.97 14.29
N ILE A 40 -35.51 -5.11 13.61
CA ILE A 40 -34.62 -5.39 12.47
C ILE A 40 -35.40 -5.10 11.18
N VAL A 41 -34.97 -4.13 10.41
CA VAL A 41 -35.62 -3.72 9.15
C VAL A 41 -34.75 -4.10 7.97
N PRO A 42 -35.10 -5.19 7.24
CA PRO A 42 -34.37 -5.56 6.02
C PRO A 42 -34.51 -4.49 4.93
N TYR A 43 -33.43 -4.27 4.17
CA TYR A 43 -33.47 -3.43 2.95
C TYR A 43 -32.37 -3.84 1.99
N THR A 44 -32.58 -3.53 0.71
CA THR A 44 -31.59 -3.75 -0.36
C THR A 44 -30.93 -2.44 -0.72
N LYS A 45 -29.59 -2.39 -0.62
CA LYS A 45 -28.77 -1.28 -1.11
C LYS A 45 -28.26 -1.62 -2.51
N LYS A 46 -28.57 -0.76 -3.50
CA LYS A 46 -28.00 -0.86 -4.85
C LYS A 46 -26.72 -0.02 -4.92
N ILE A 47 -25.64 -0.62 -5.37
CA ILE A 47 -24.32 0.01 -5.53
C ILE A 47 -23.95 -0.09 -7.00
N GLN A 48 -23.63 1.04 -7.64
CA GLN A 48 -23.17 1.08 -9.01
C GLN A 48 -21.65 1.20 -9.03
N PHE A 49 -21.01 0.36 -9.82
CA PHE A 49 -19.58 0.41 -10.09
C PHE A 49 -19.36 0.82 -11.54
N LYS A 50 -18.42 1.73 -11.75
CA LYS A 50 -17.89 2.10 -13.04
C LYS A 50 -16.40 1.77 -13.06
N THR A 51 -16.01 0.85 -13.93
CA THR A 51 -14.61 0.42 -14.08
C THR A 51 -14.12 0.83 -15.47
N ASN A 52 -13.08 1.65 -15.54
CA ASN A 52 -12.45 1.99 -16.81
C ASN A 52 -11.69 0.77 -17.33
N THR A 53 -11.81 0.48 -18.64
CA THR A 53 -11.09 -0.65 -19.29
C THR A 53 -9.63 -0.31 -19.56
N LYS A 54 -9.31 0.97 -19.76
CA LYS A 54 -7.94 1.44 -19.93
C LYS A 54 -7.21 1.44 -18.59
N VAL A 55 -6.19 0.59 -18.49
CA VAL A 55 -5.31 0.52 -17.32
C VAL A 55 -4.34 1.70 -17.31
N PRO A 56 -4.23 2.48 -16.21
CA PRO A 56 -3.34 3.61 -16.13
C PRO A 56 -1.86 3.16 -16.03
N LYS A 57 -0.97 3.97 -16.60
CA LYS A 57 0.48 3.84 -16.34
C LYS A 57 0.76 4.32 -14.91
N LEU A 58 1.13 3.38 -14.04
CA LEU A 58 1.26 3.59 -12.61
C LEU A 58 2.71 3.77 -12.18
N GLY A 59 2.97 4.80 -11.37
CA GLY A 59 4.18 4.95 -10.57
C GLY A 59 3.93 4.67 -9.10
N VAL A 60 4.93 4.15 -8.42
CA VAL A 60 4.94 4.02 -6.96
C VAL A 60 6.21 4.67 -6.43
N MET A 61 6.06 5.64 -5.53
CA MET A 61 7.17 6.23 -4.80
C MET A 61 7.17 5.72 -3.37
N ILE A 62 8.27 5.10 -2.96
CA ILE A 62 8.40 4.42 -1.67
C ILE A 62 9.19 5.31 -0.71
N ILE A 63 8.64 5.60 0.45
CA ILE A 63 9.35 6.23 1.55
C ILE A 63 10.03 5.11 2.35
N GLY A 64 11.34 5.21 2.55
CA GLY A 64 12.17 4.10 3.02
C GLY A 64 12.54 3.11 1.90
N TRP A 65 12.77 3.65 0.67
CA TRP A 65 13.03 2.82 -0.51
C TRP A 65 14.28 1.96 -0.40
N GLY A 66 15.33 2.44 0.25
CA GLY A 66 16.53 1.68 0.55
C GLY A 66 16.40 0.73 1.76
N GLY A 67 15.24 0.67 2.43
CA GLY A 67 14.97 -0.26 3.53
C GLY A 67 14.78 -1.71 3.09
N ASN A 68 14.61 -2.61 4.05
CA ASN A 68 14.43 -4.06 3.78
C ASN A 68 13.25 -4.32 2.84
N ASN A 69 12.09 -3.71 3.11
CA ASN A 69 10.88 -3.91 2.32
C ASN A 69 10.99 -3.22 0.96
N GLY A 70 11.49 -1.98 0.90
CA GLY A 70 11.64 -1.22 -0.34
C GLY A 70 12.58 -1.91 -1.33
N THR A 71 13.74 -2.39 -0.86
CA THR A 71 14.67 -3.15 -1.69
C THR A 71 14.10 -4.49 -2.14
N THR A 72 13.38 -5.21 -1.26
CA THR A 72 12.77 -6.50 -1.59
C THR A 72 11.68 -6.36 -2.66
N VAL A 73 10.78 -5.40 -2.51
CA VAL A 73 9.71 -5.15 -3.49
C VAL A 73 10.29 -4.73 -4.84
N THR A 74 11.31 -3.86 -4.85
CA THR A 74 11.95 -3.38 -6.08
C THR A 74 12.63 -4.52 -6.83
N ASN A 75 13.45 -5.30 -6.13
CA ASN A 75 14.12 -6.45 -6.74
C ASN A 75 13.11 -7.53 -7.17
N GLY A 76 12.05 -7.77 -6.39
CA GLY A 76 10.99 -8.73 -6.74
C GLY A 76 10.25 -8.35 -8.03
N ILE A 77 9.90 -7.09 -8.21
CA ILE A 77 9.26 -6.58 -9.43
C ILE A 77 10.22 -6.68 -10.63
N LEU A 78 11.48 -6.29 -10.46
CA LEU A 78 12.49 -6.40 -11.52
C LEU A 78 12.76 -7.85 -11.91
N ALA A 79 12.89 -8.76 -10.95
CA ALA A 79 13.11 -10.18 -11.20
C ALA A 79 11.95 -10.80 -12.00
N ASN A 80 10.71 -10.44 -11.65
CA ASN A 80 9.53 -10.89 -12.40
C ASN A 80 9.48 -10.27 -13.81
N ARG A 81 9.77 -8.98 -13.95
CA ARG A 81 9.82 -8.29 -15.25
C ARG A 81 10.82 -8.93 -16.21
N LEU A 82 11.95 -9.38 -15.67
CA LEU A 82 13.03 -10.01 -16.43
C LEU A 82 12.93 -11.55 -16.45
N SER A 83 11.90 -12.14 -15.84
CA SER A 83 11.70 -13.58 -15.73
C SER A 83 12.94 -14.33 -15.21
N LEU A 84 13.60 -13.75 -14.19
CA LEU A 84 14.86 -14.26 -13.67
C LEU A 84 14.72 -15.64 -13.02
N LYS A 85 15.80 -16.39 -13.07
CA LYS A 85 16.03 -17.62 -12.32
C LYS A 85 17.30 -17.50 -11.51
N TRP A 86 17.33 -18.12 -10.34
CA TRP A 86 18.52 -18.12 -9.48
C TRP A 86 18.56 -19.36 -8.59
N GLU A 87 19.78 -19.72 -8.20
CA GLU A 87 20.02 -20.83 -7.30
C GLU A 87 19.75 -20.47 -5.84
N THR A 88 19.09 -21.36 -5.13
CA THR A 88 18.87 -21.32 -3.69
C THR A 88 19.33 -22.60 -3.03
N LYS A 89 19.32 -22.64 -1.69
CA LYS A 89 19.61 -23.87 -0.93
C LYS A 89 18.68 -25.05 -1.29
N ARG A 90 17.54 -24.79 -1.93
CA ARG A 90 16.52 -25.77 -2.30
C ARG A 90 16.50 -26.07 -3.81
N GLY A 91 17.48 -25.57 -4.55
CA GLY A 91 17.58 -25.68 -6.01
C GLY A 91 17.22 -24.38 -6.73
N GLU A 92 17.17 -24.43 -8.05
CA GLU A 92 16.82 -23.31 -8.91
C GLU A 92 15.36 -22.92 -8.70
N ILE A 93 15.10 -21.64 -8.52
CA ILE A 93 13.76 -21.05 -8.49
C ILE A 93 13.65 -19.97 -9.55
N GLN A 94 12.42 -19.74 -10.03
CA GLN A 94 12.07 -18.68 -10.96
C GLN A 94 11.25 -17.60 -10.26
N ALA A 95 11.47 -16.35 -10.64
CA ALA A 95 10.67 -15.22 -10.17
C ALA A 95 9.17 -15.47 -10.42
N ASN A 96 8.37 -15.17 -9.43
CA ASN A 96 6.92 -15.33 -9.47
C ASN A 96 6.25 -14.35 -8.52
N TYR A 97 4.92 -14.28 -8.59
CA TYR A 97 4.10 -13.45 -7.70
C TYR A 97 3.34 -14.29 -6.65
N HIS A 98 3.88 -15.44 -6.25
CA HIS A 98 3.26 -16.23 -5.19
C HIS A 98 3.10 -15.38 -3.92
N GLY A 99 1.92 -15.44 -3.31
CA GLY A 99 1.54 -14.55 -2.19
C GLY A 99 0.79 -13.29 -2.60
N SER A 100 0.82 -12.90 -3.88
CA SER A 100 0.00 -11.80 -4.39
C SER A 100 -1.43 -12.27 -4.64
N LEU A 101 -2.40 -11.66 -3.96
CA LEU A 101 -3.82 -11.94 -4.15
C LEU A 101 -4.25 -11.72 -5.61
N THR A 102 -3.88 -10.59 -6.19
CA THR A 102 -4.32 -10.23 -7.56
C THR A 102 -3.66 -11.09 -8.65
N GLN A 103 -2.43 -11.56 -8.44
CA GLN A 103 -1.66 -12.26 -9.46
C GLN A 103 -1.77 -13.78 -9.38
N CYS A 104 -1.94 -14.34 -8.18
CA CYS A 104 -1.83 -15.78 -7.95
C CYS A 104 -3.07 -16.43 -7.36
N SER A 105 -4.09 -15.65 -6.92
CA SER A 105 -5.33 -16.25 -6.45
C SER A 105 -6.30 -16.56 -7.59
N THR A 106 -7.27 -17.41 -7.29
CA THR A 106 -8.42 -17.70 -8.14
C THR A 106 -9.72 -17.40 -7.43
N THR A 107 -10.77 -17.15 -8.20
CA THR A 107 -12.13 -17.01 -7.69
C THR A 107 -13.03 -18.06 -8.30
N TYR A 108 -14.01 -18.49 -7.52
CA TYR A 108 -15.04 -19.41 -7.96
C TYR A 108 -16.02 -18.71 -8.91
N LEU A 109 -16.27 -19.31 -10.08
CA LEU A 109 -17.24 -18.80 -11.06
C LEU A 109 -18.60 -19.50 -10.96
N GLY A 110 -18.60 -20.83 -10.76
CA GLY A 110 -19.81 -21.61 -10.74
C GLY A 110 -19.56 -23.08 -11.15
N GLN A 111 -20.64 -23.78 -11.43
CA GLN A 111 -20.61 -25.15 -11.96
C GLN A 111 -21.45 -25.24 -13.21
N ASP A 112 -21.05 -26.13 -14.12
CA ASP A 112 -21.85 -26.51 -15.27
C ASP A 112 -22.93 -27.54 -14.89
N GLU A 113 -23.75 -27.94 -15.87
CA GLU A 113 -24.83 -28.93 -15.69
C GLU A 113 -24.32 -30.31 -15.27
N LYS A 114 -23.04 -30.60 -15.49
CA LYS A 114 -22.38 -31.86 -15.11
C LYS A 114 -21.74 -31.79 -13.72
N GLY A 115 -21.84 -30.64 -13.03
CA GLY A 115 -21.24 -30.42 -11.73
C GLY A 115 -19.76 -30.08 -11.78
N THR A 116 -19.18 -29.79 -12.94
CA THR A 116 -17.78 -29.38 -13.08
C THR A 116 -17.61 -27.96 -12.52
N THR A 117 -16.75 -27.83 -11.53
CA THR A 117 -16.43 -26.51 -10.93
C THR A 117 -15.48 -25.70 -11.81
N TYR A 118 -15.81 -24.43 -12.03
CA TYR A 118 -15.00 -23.47 -12.76
C TYR A 118 -14.48 -22.38 -11.82
N VAL A 119 -13.22 -22.05 -11.99
CA VAL A 119 -12.53 -20.96 -11.30
C VAL A 119 -11.81 -20.06 -12.32
N ALA A 120 -11.67 -18.78 -12.03
CA ALA A 120 -10.90 -17.86 -12.86
C ALA A 120 -9.72 -17.28 -12.09
N PRO A 121 -8.59 -16.94 -12.74
CA PRO A 121 -7.54 -16.13 -12.12
C PRO A 121 -8.13 -14.78 -11.68
N PHE A 122 -7.81 -14.34 -10.46
CA PHE A 122 -8.33 -13.07 -9.94
C PHE A 122 -8.02 -11.90 -10.88
N LYS A 123 -6.81 -11.87 -11.46
CA LYS A 123 -6.38 -10.84 -12.44
C LYS A 123 -7.19 -10.79 -13.74
N SER A 124 -7.99 -11.82 -14.03
CA SER A 124 -8.84 -11.85 -15.22
C SER A 124 -10.26 -11.30 -14.99
N LEU A 125 -10.61 -10.94 -13.76
CA LEU A 125 -11.94 -10.44 -13.41
C LEU A 125 -12.17 -9.01 -13.90
N LEU A 126 -11.17 -8.17 -13.76
CA LEU A 126 -11.21 -6.73 -14.08
C LEU A 126 -9.86 -6.28 -14.64
N PRO A 127 -9.85 -5.19 -15.45
CA PRO A 127 -8.60 -4.55 -15.86
C PRO A 127 -7.79 -4.11 -14.64
N MET A 128 -6.56 -4.57 -14.54
CA MET A 128 -5.65 -4.29 -13.41
C MET A 128 -4.25 -3.94 -13.90
N VAL A 129 -3.56 -3.08 -13.15
CA VAL A 129 -2.13 -2.83 -13.39
C VAL A 129 -1.34 -4.12 -13.15
N ASN A 130 -0.52 -4.50 -14.12
CA ASN A 130 0.45 -5.58 -13.90
C ASN A 130 1.59 -5.04 -13.03
N PRO A 131 1.94 -5.68 -11.90
CA PRO A 131 3.04 -5.23 -11.06
C PRO A 131 4.38 -5.08 -11.81
N SER A 132 4.60 -5.88 -12.86
CA SER A 132 5.80 -5.77 -13.70
C SER A 132 5.87 -4.46 -14.50
N ASP A 133 4.76 -3.73 -14.68
CA ASP A 133 4.72 -2.47 -15.42
C ASP A 133 4.86 -1.23 -14.53
N ILE A 134 4.86 -1.42 -13.20
CA ILE A 134 4.97 -0.32 -12.23
C ILE A 134 6.33 0.36 -12.35
N VAL A 135 6.34 1.68 -12.48
CA VAL A 135 7.56 2.49 -12.38
C VAL A 135 7.81 2.80 -10.91
N ILE A 136 9.02 2.50 -10.42
CA ILE A 136 9.38 2.64 -9.00
C ILE A 136 10.41 3.74 -8.83
N SER A 137 10.22 4.55 -7.79
CA SER A 137 11.18 5.52 -7.24
C SER A 137 10.91 5.68 -5.75
N GLY A 138 11.61 6.59 -5.08
CA GLY A 138 11.31 6.87 -3.68
C GLY A 138 12.39 7.69 -2.98
N TRP A 139 12.18 7.84 -1.68
CA TRP A 139 13.06 8.57 -0.77
C TRP A 139 13.67 7.61 0.26
N ASP A 140 14.88 7.87 0.68
CA ASP A 140 15.48 7.19 1.82
C ASP A 140 16.41 8.16 2.57
N ILE A 141 16.53 7.97 3.87
CA ILE A 141 17.47 8.72 4.71
C ILE A 141 18.93 8.39 4.41
N SER A 142 19.17 7.27 3.70
CA SER A 142 20.49 6.84 3.28
C SER A 142 20.66 7.03 1.77
N LYS A 143 21.82 7.56 1.36
CA LYS A 143 22.19 7.77 -0.05
C LYS A 143 22.61 6.52 -0.81
N LEU A 144 22.64 5.35 -0.17
CA LEU A 144 22.98 4.09 -0.84
C LEU A 144 22.01 3.84 -2.00
N ASN A 145 22.56 3.50 -3.18
CA ASN A 145 21.72 3.00 -4.27
C ASN A 145 21.05 1.67 -3.90
N ILE A 146 20.05 1.27 -4.65
CA ILE A 146 19.25 0.09 -4.32
C ILE A 146 20.08 -1.20 -4.32
N TYR A 147 21.11 -1.32 -5.13
CA TYR A 147 22.00 -2.49 -5.09
C TYR A 147 22.74 -2.60 -3.76
N GLU A 148 23.43 -1.53 -3.32
CA GLU A 148 24.14 -1.53 -2.05
C GLU A 148 23.21 -1.62 -0.84
N ALA A 149 22.05 -0.99 -0.93
CA ALA A 149 21.00 -1.11 0.09
C ALA A 149 20.48 -2.56 0.20
N THR A 150 20.31 -3.27 -0.91
CA THR A 150 19.92 -4.70 -0.93
C THR A 150 20.98 -5.58 -0.26
N LYS A 151 22.26 -5.34 -0.56
CA LYS A 151 23.37 -6.06 0.10
C LYS A 151 23.37 -5.82 1.62
N ARG A 152 23.16 -4.58 2.04
CA ARG A 152 23.07 -4.23 3.47
C ARG A 152 21.88 -4.91 4.13
N ALA A 153 20.72 -4.97 3.48
CA ALA A 153 19.50 -5.54 4.02
C ALA A 153 19.61 -7.04 4.32
N LYS A 154 20.41 -7.79 3.55
CA LYS A 154 20.64 -9.25 3.71
C LYS A 154 19.36 -10.09 3.70
N VAL A 155 18.33 -9.66 2.99
CA VAL A 155 17.02 -10.34 2.87
C VAL A 155 17.03 -11.27 1.66
N LEU A 156 17.60 -10.82 0.55
CA LEU A 156 17.59 -11.53 -0.74
C LEU A 156 18.91 -12.29 -0.99
N GLU A 157 18.82 -13.39 -1.72
CA GLU A 157 19.99 -14.19 -2.09
C GLU A 157 20.92 -13.42 -3.06
N PRO A 158 22.25 -13.48 -2.83
CA PRO A 158 23.23 -12.87 -3.74
C PRO A 158 23.12 -13.36 -5.19
N THR A 159 22.76 -14.63 -5.40
CA THR A 159 22.55 -15.24 -6.72
C THR A 159 21.42 -14.57 -7.49
N MET A 160 20.47 -13.97 -6.81
CA MET A 160 19.36 -13.22 -7.39
C MET A 160 19.74 -11.75 -7.63
N TYR A 161 20.08 -10.98 -6.56
CA TYR A 161 20.22 -9.53 -6.69
C TYR A 161 21.46 -9.10 -7.51
N ASN A 162 22.50 -9.94 -7.60
CA ASN A 162 23.65 -9.65 -8.47
C ASN A 162 23.28 -9.64 -9.97
N GLN A 163 22.29 -10.40 -10.39
CA GLN A 163 21.76 -10.36 -11.76
C GLN A 163 21.03 -9.04 -12.06
N LEU A 164 20.55 -8.34 -11.01
CA LEU A 164 19.85 -7.06 -11.13
C LEU A 164 20.77 -5.85 -10.97
N LYS A 165 22.07 -6.04 -10.78
CA LYS A 165 23.03 -4.99 -10.47
C LYS A 165 22.96 -3.83 -11.46
N GLU A 166 22.99 -4.09 -12.75
CA GLU A 166 22.97 -3.07 -13.82
C GLU A 166 21.77 -2.13 -13.75
N TYR A 167 20.66 -2.59 -13.20
CA TYR A 167 19.43 -1.84 -13.00
C TYR A 167 19.45 -1.09 -11.68
N THR A 168 19.76 -1.80 -10.59
CA THR A 168 19.60 -1.33 -9.23
C THR A 168 20.72 -0.37 -8.77
N GLU A 169 21.92 -0.43 -9.37
CA GLU A 169 22.97 0.58 -9.15
C GLU A 169 22.58 1.99 -9.65
N LYS A 170 21.74 2.06 -10.68
CA LYS A 170 21.22 3.33 -11.21
C LYS A 170 20.05 3.90 -10.44
N MET A 171 19.49 3.11 -9.53
CA MET A 171 18.35 3.47 -8.70
C MET A 171 18.88 4.07 -7.39
N VAL A 172 18.91 5.41 -7.33
CA VAL A 172 19.37 6.17 -6.17
C VAL A 172 18.18 6.85 -5.52
N PRO A 173 17.96 6.64 -4.21
CA PRO A 173 16.87 7.30 -3.48
C PRO A 173 17.03 8.83 -3.45
N LEU A 174 15.92 9.53 -3.54
CA LEU A 174 15.84 10.97 -3.29
C LEU A 174 16.07 11.25 -1.80
N PRO A 175 16.57 12.46 -1.45
CA PRO A 175 16.67 12.88 -0.05
C PRO A 175 15.34 12.83 0.67
N ALA A 176 15.33 12.33 1.91
CA ALA A 176 14.12 12.10 2.70
C ALA A 176 13.85 13.20 3.73
N VAL A 177 12.59 13.38 4.09
CA VAL A 177 12.21 14.10 5.31
C VAL A 177 12.59 13.23 6.50
N PHE A 178 13.33 13.79 7.46
CA PHE A 178 13.81 13.10 8.64
C PHE A 178 13.69 13.98 9.87
N ASP A 179 13.19 13.40 10.96
CA ASP A 179 13.15 14.03 12.27
C ASP A 179 13.48 12.97 13.33
N LEU A 180 14.64 13.10 13.96
CA LEU A 180 15.13 12.16 14.95
C LEU A 180 14.21 12.03 16.17
N SER A 181 13.39 13.04 16.46
CA SER A 181 12.44 12.99 17.58
C SER A 181 11.30 11.99 17.38
N PHE A 182 11.06 11.54 16.14
CA PHE A 182 10.01 10.58 15.78
C PHE A 182 10.50 9.15 15.61
N VAL A 183 11.80 8.91 15.52
CA VAL A 183 12.38 7.59 15.24
C VAL A 183 13.42 7.22 16.29
N ALA A 184 13.83 5.95 16.31
CA ALA A 184 14.85 5.47 17.24
C ALA A 184 16.21 6.16 16.99
N PRO A 185 16.97 6.50 18.06
CA PRO A 185 18.24 7.24 17.96
C PRO A 185 19.30 6.57 17.06
N ASN A 186 19.25 5.25 16.89
CA ASN A 186 20.17 4.50 16.03
C ASN A 186 20.01 4.80 14.53
N GLN A 187 18.96 5.52 14.15
CA GLN A 187 18.74 5.93 12.75
C GLN A 187 19.59 7.14 12.36
N ASP A 188 20.03 7.95 13.33
CA ASP A 188 20.83 9.15 13.10
C ASP A 188 22.12 8.87 12.31
N SER A 189 22.84 7.85 12.67
CA SER A 189 24.09 7.45 11.99
C SER A 189 23.91 7.02 10.52
N ARG A 190 22.67 6.81 10.08
CA ARG A 190 22.31 6.41 8.71
C ARG A 190 21.72 7.55 7.89
N ALA A 191 21.39 8.67 8.54
CA ALA A 191 20.70 9.80 7.93
C ALA A 191 21.68 10.72 7.20
N ASP A 192 22.23 10.24 6.09
CA ASP A 192 23.20 10.97 5.24
C ASP A 192 22.59 11.50 3.93
N ASN A 193 21.24 11.40 3.80
CA ASN A 193 20.47 11.80 2.61
C ASN A 193 19.13 12.42 3.02
N VAL A 194 19.16 13.59 3.62
CA VAL A 194 18.00 14.25 4.18
C VAL A 194 17.70 15.60 3.52
N ILE A 195 16.44 16.01 3.51
CA ILE A 195 16.00 17.32 3.05
C ILE A 195 16.20 18.30 4.20
N GLU A 196 17.14 19.23 4.02
CA GLU A 196 17.41 20.28 4.99
C GLU A 196 16.36 21.40 4.96
N GLY A 197 16.09 22.00 6.12
CA GLY A 197 15.22 23.15 6.29
C GLY A 197 13.97 22.85 7.10
N ASN A 198 13.04 23.82 7.12
CA ASN A 198 11.78 23.71 7.85
C ASN A 198 10.78 22.80 7.12
N LYS A 199 9.67 22.45 7.78
CA LYS A 199 8.64 21.56 7.26
C LYS A 199 7.98 22.10 5.97
N GLU A 200 7.88 23.41 5.81
CA GLU A 200 7.35 24.02 4.59
C GLU A 200 8.26 23.72 3.39
N LYS A 201 9.58 23.92 3.53
CA LYS A 201 10.55 23.57 2.49
C LYS A 201 10.56 22.07 2.20
N GLN A 202 10.48 21.26 3.25
CA GLN A 202 10.40 19.79 3.11
C GLN A 202 9.14 19.38 2.33
N LEU A 203 7.98 19.93 2.67
CA LEU A 203 6.72 19.69 1.96
C LEU A 203 6.84 20.05 0.47
N GLU A 204 7.31 21.26 0.15
CA GLU A 204 7.44 21.73 -1.24
C GLU A 204 8.47 20.90 -2.03
N THR A 205 9.57 20.47 -1.39
CA THR A 205 10.55 19.60 -2.03
C THR A 205 9.95 18.24 -2.38
N VAL A 206 9.19 17.63 -1.46
CA VAL A 206 8.52 16.35 -1.71
C VAL A 206 7.48 16.49 -2.82
N ARG A 207 6.69 17.57 -2.81
CA ARG A 207 5.72 17.88 -3.88
C ARG A 207 6.41 17.99 -5.25
N GLN A 208 7.53 18.72 -5.32
CA GLN A 208 8.29 18.85 -6.57
C GLN A 208 8.82 17.49 -7.04
N ASN A 209 9.34 16.67 -6.13
CA ASN A 209 9.80 15.32 -6.48
C ASN A 209 8.69 14.46 -7.09
N ILE A 210 7.47 14.56 -6.56
CA ILE A 210 6.30 13.82 -7.09
C ILE A 210 5.97 14.31 -8.51
N LYS A 211 5.95 15.63 -8.74
CA LYS A 211 5.72 16.23 -10.07
C LYS A 211 6.75 15.75 -11.07
N ASP A 212 8.03 15.91 -10.73
CA ASP A 212 9.15 15.51 -11.60
C ASP A 212 9.08 14.02 -11.95
N PHE A 213 8.78 13.18 -10.98
CA PHE A 213 8.63 11.74 -11.21
C PHE A 213 7.48 11.42 -12.17
N LYS A 214 6.32 12.07 -11.97
CA LYS A 214 5.14 11.89 -12.80
C LYS A 214 5.39 12.35 -14.23
N GLU A 215 5.96 13.52 -14.42
CA GLU A 215 6.24 14.12 -15.73
C GLU A 215 7.31 13.35 -16.49
N LYS A 216 8.47 13.11 -15.85
CA LYS A 216 9.61 12.40 -16.45
C LYS A 216 9.22 11.03 -17.00
N ASN A 217 8.35 10.33 -16.29
CA ASN A 217 7.93 8.97 -16.65
C ASN A 217 6.59 8.93 -17.41
N LYS A 218 5.94 10.09 -17.63
CA LYS A 218 4.63 10.20 -18.30
C LYS A 218 3.59 9.27 -17.63
N LEU A 219 3.44 9.41 -16.31
CA LEU A 219 2.56 8.57 -15.50
C LEU A 219 1.15 9.15 -15.43
N ASP A 220 0.15 8.30 -15.56
CA ASP A 220 -1.24 8.68 -15.38
C ASP A 220 -1.57 8.83 -13.88
N LYS A 221 -1.01 7.93 -13.04
CA LYS A 221 -1.22 7.91 -11.59
C LYS A 221 0.07 7.61 -10.83
N VAL A 222 0.16 8.17 -9.62
CA VAL A 222 1.24 7.86 -8.67
C VAL A 222 0.62 7.49 -7.33
N ILE A 223 1.18 6.48 -6.68
CA ILE A 223 0.88 6.08 -5.30
C ILE A 223 2.13 6.34 -4.46
N ILE A 224 1.94 6.98 -3.32
CA ILE A 224 2.98 7.18 -2.33
C ILE A 224 2.80 6.13 -1.23
N LEU A 225 3.86 5.35 -0.97
CA LEU A 225 3.84 4.25 -0.02
C LEU A 225 4.84 4.48 1.10
N TRP A 226 4.35 4.65 2.32
CA TRP A 226 5.21 4.62 3.50
C TRP A 226 5.63 3.18 3.82
N ASN A 227 6.91 2.94 3.79
CA ASN A 227 7.54 1.65 4.09
C ASN A 227 8.85 1.83 4.86
N GLY A 228 9.04 3.00 5.43
CA GLY A 228 10.16 3.35 6.31
C GLY A 228 9.97 2.81 7.73
N ASN A 229 10.86 3.21 8.63
CA ASN A 229 10.74 2.89 10.05
C ASN A 229 9.44 3.45 10.63
N THR A 230 8.87 2.73 11.61
CA THR A 230 7.74 3.22 12.38
C THR A 230 8.15 4.47 13.15
N GLU A 231 7.35 5.50 13.02
CA GLU A 231 7.46 6.71 13.84
C GLU A 231 6.73 6.53 15.18
N ARG A 232 7.16 7.23 16.23
CA ARG A 232 6.31 7.38 17.42
C ARG A 232 5.01 8.10 17.04
N PHE A 233 3.96 7.90 17.81
CA PHE A 233 2.75 8.70 17.68
C PHE A 233 3.06 10.17 17.94
N CYS A 234 2.54 11.06 17.09
CA CYS A 234 2.53 12.48 17.39
C CYS A 234 1.48 12.76 18.47
N GLU A 235 1.75 13.75 19.32
CA GLU A 235 0.76 14.26 20.27
C GLU A 235 -0.26 15.09 19.50
N VAL A 236 -1.50 14.61 19.44
CA VAL A 236 -2.55 15.26 18.66
C VAL A 236 -3.08 16.48 19.42
N ASP A 237 -2.71 17.67 18.95
CA ASP A 237 -3.29 18.93 19.40
C ASP A 237 -4.39 19.39 18.42
N PRO A 238 -5.66 19.55 18.85
CA PRO A 238 -6.72 20.01 17.97
C PRO A 238 -6.45 21.35 17.27
N LYS A 239 -5.62 22.21 17.85
CA LYS A 239 -5.24 23.50 17.25
C LYS A 239 -4.28 23.36 16.07
N ILE A 240 -3.51 22.26 16.02
CA ILE A 240 -2.54 21.97 14.97
C ILE A 240 -3.11 20.92 14.02
N HIS A 241 -3.70 19.85 14.56
CA HIS A 241 -4.08 18.64 13.80
C HIS A 241 -5.58 18.54 13.51
N GLY A 242 -6.41 19.44 14.08
CA GLY A 242 -7.87 19.30 14.07
C GLY A 242 -8.50 19.57 12.71
N THR A 243 -7.91 20.42 11.87
CA THR A 243 -8.41 20.75 10.54
C THR A 243 -7.29 20.82 9.51
N ALA A 244 -7.64 20.70 8.24
CA ALA A 244 -6.70 20.82 7.13
C ALA A 244 -5.96 22.17 7.14
N ASP A 245 -6.68 23.27 7.38
CA ASP A 245 -6.10 24.60 7.36
C ASP A 245 -5.19 24.85 8.58
N ALA A 246 -5.55 24.34 9.76
CA ALA A 246 -4.68 24.38 10.93
C ALA A 246 -3.39 23.59 10.70
N LEU A 247 -3.49 22.42 10.07
CA LEU A 247 -2.34 21.58 9.77
C LEU A 247 -1.41 22.24 8.73
N LEU A 248 -1.96 22.86 7.69
CA LEU A 248 -1.19 23.65 6.71
C LEU A 248 -0.49 24.85 7.35
N ALA A 249 -1.17 25.54 8.29
CA ALA A 249 -0.56 26.60 9.08
C ALA A 249 0.55 26.07 9.99
N GLY A 250 0.35 24.91 10.62
CA GLY A 250 1.36 24.24 11.44
C GLY A 250 2.62 23.88 10.68
N ILE A 251 2.51 23.44 9.42
CA ILE A 251 3.65 23.21 8.52
C ILE A 251 4.46 24.52 8.34
N LYS A 252 3.78 25.64 8.04
CA LYS A 252 4.43 26.95 7.86
C LYS A 252 5.10 27.44 9.14
N ASN A 253 4.48 27.21 10.27
CA ASN A 253 5.00 27.57 11.59
C ASN A 253 6.08 26.58 12.08
N ASN A 254 6.37 25.54 11.33
CA ASN A 254 7.33 24.49 11.68
C ASN A 254 7.00 23.79 13.01
N GLU A 255 5.71 23.50 13.26
CA GLU A 255 5.23 22.85 14.49
C GLU A 255 5.89 21.49 14.71
N LYS A 256 6.37 21.25 15.94
CA LYS A 256 7.20 20.08 16.25
C LYS A 256 6.44 18.75 16.13
N GLU A 257 5.18 18.72 16.52
CA GLU A 257 4.37 17.49 16.54
C GLU A 257 3.80 17.10 15.15
N ILE A 258 4.18 17.77 14.08
CA ILE A 258 3.88 17.30 12.72
C ILE A 258 4.99 16.35 12.28
N SER A 259 4.66 15.06 12.14
CA SER A 259 5.61 13.99 11.82
C SER A 259 6.07 14.02 10.36
N PRO A 260 7.24 13.46 10.03
CA PRO A 260 7.67 13.24 8.66
C PRO A 260 6.63 12.52 7.80
N SER A 261 5.99 11.47 8.31
CA SER A 261 4.94 10.75 7.57
C SER A 261 3.74 11.63 7.24
N THR A 262 3.37 12.56 8.14
CA THR A 262 2.32 13.55 7.90
C THR A 262 2.73 14.52 6.79
N VAL A 263 3.98 14.98 6.76
CA VAL A 263 4.49 15.86 5.68
C VAL A 263 4.40 15.16 4.32
N TYR A 264 4.81 13.91 4.22
CA TYR A 264 4.69 13.12 2.98
C TYR A 264 3.24 12.91 2.58
N CYS A 265 2.37 12.59 3.53
CA CYS A 265 0.94 12.38 3.26
C CYS A 265 0.29 13.65 2.71
N MET A 266 0.56 14.81 3.33
CA MET A 266 0.07 16.10 2.84
C MET A 266 0.61 16.43 1.44
N ALA A 267 1.91 16.17 1.18
CA ALA A 267 2.48 16.36 -0.15
C ALA A 267 1.78 15.48 -1.20
N ALA A 268 1.51 14.21 -0.86
CA ALA A 268 0.79 13.30 -1.73
C ALA A 268 -0.62 13.80 -2.05
N ILE A 269 -1.37 14.22 -1.02
CA ILE A 269 -2.74 14.72 -1.17
C ILE A 269 -2.76 15.96 -2.08
N LEU A 270 -1.86 16.93 -1.83
CA LEU A 270 -1.77 18.18 -2.60
C LEU A 270 -1.35 17.97 -4.07
N GLU A 271 -0.75 16.82 -4.38
CA GLU A 271 -0.41 16.41 -5.76
C GLU A 271 -1.41 15.37 -6.32
N HIS A 272 -2.58 15.21 -5.69
CA HIS A 272 -3.65 14.27 -6.05
C HIS A 272 -3.15 12.83 -6.22
N CYS A 273 -2.21 12.42 -5.34
CA CYS A 273 -1.66 11.07 -5.28
C CYS A 273 -2.22 10.31 -4.07
N SER A 274 -2.68 9.08 -4.29
CA SER A 274 -3.09 8.22 -3.18
C SER A 274 -1.91 7.92 -2.25
N TYR A 275 -2.18 7.88 -0.94
CA TYR A 275 -1.16 7.59 0.07
C TYR A 275 -1.50 6.32 0.85
N ILE A 276 -0.49 5.47 1.03
CA ILE A 276 -0.60 4.24 1.83
C ILE A 276 0.35 4.34 3.01
N ASN A 277 -0.20 4.33 4.23
CA ASN A 277 0.60 4.21 5.45
C ASN A 277 0.83 2.74 5.78
N GLY A 278 2.03 2.25 5.50
CA GLY A 278 2.41 0.85 5.73
C GLY A 278 2.95 0.55 7.14
N SER A 279 2.85 1.51 8.06
CA SER A 279 3.33 1.38 9.45
C SER A 279 2.27 1.82 10.47
N PRO A 280 2.38 1.45 11.76
CA PRO A 280 1.32 1.66 12.73
C PRO A 280 1.24 3.08 13.34
N GLN A 281 2.09 4.03 12.93
CA GLN A 281 2.04 5.40 13.42
C GLN A 281 0.75 6.14 13.02
N ASN A 282 0.37 7.19 13.78
CA ASN A 282 -0.84 7.96 13.56
C ASN A 282 -0.69 9.08 12.52
N THR A 283 -0.28 8.72 11.30
CA THR A 283 -0.15 9.66 10.17
C THR A 283 -1.46 10.37 9.85
N PHE A 284 -2.58 9.66 9.94
CA PHE A 284 -3.91 10.15 9.56
C PHE A 284 -4.59 10.92 10.70
N VAL A 285 -3.96 12.02 11.13
CA VAL A 285 -4.59 12.96 12.04
C VAL A 285 -5.82 13.63 11.39
N PRO A 286 -6.79 14.18 12.15
CA PRO A 286 -8.04 14.70 11.59
C PRO A 286 -7.87 15.67 10.43
N GLY A 287 -6.90 16.59 10.50
CA GLY A 287 -6.62 17.54 9.43
C GLY A 287 -6.11 16.89 8.13
N VAL A 288 -5.43 15.74 8.20
CA VAL A 288 -5.03 14.95 7.03
C VAL A 288 -6.26 14.33 6.37
N ILE A 289 -7.16 13.76 7.15
CA ILE A 289 -8.40 13.14 6.64
C ILE A 289 -9.26 14.21 5.96
N GLU A 290 -9.47 15.35 6.61
CA GLU A 290 -10.21 16.48 6.03
C GLU A 290 -9.59 16.98 4.72
N LEU A 291 -8.25 17.10 4.68
CA LEU A 291 -7.56 17.49 3.45
C LEU A 291 -7.77 16.48 2.33
N ALA A 292 -7.69 15.18 2.63
CA ALA A 292 -7.90 14.13 1.65
C ALA A 292 -9.34 14.10 1.12
N GLU A 293 -10.34 14.31 1.98
CA GLU A 293 -11.74 14.43 1.59
C GLU A 293 -11.96 15.65 0.69
N ARG A 294 -11.37 16.79 1.03
CA ARG A 294 -11.44 18.03 0.24
C ARG A 294 -10.85 17.88 -1.15
N GLU A 295 -9.70 17.20 -1.27
CA GLU A 295 -9.00 16.98 -2.53
C GLU A 295 -9.45 15.70 -3.27
N GLY A 296 -10.36 14.91 -2.71
CA GLY A 296 -10.86 13.67 -3.30
C GLY A 296 -9.78 12.58 -3.44
N VAL A 297 -8.83 12.53 -2.51
CA VAL A 297 -7.69 11.60 -2.53
C VAL A 297 -7.95 10.41 -1.60
N ILE A 298 -7.58 9.22 -2.06
CA ILE A 298 -7.74 7.98 -1.29
C ILE A 298 -6.54 7.79 -0.36
N LEU A 299 -6.83 7.60 0.93
CA LEU A 299 -5.87 7.17 1.94
C LEU A 299 -6.09 5.70 2.30
N MET A 300 -5.02 4.98 2.58
CA MET A 300 -5.07 3.58 3.01
C MET A 300 -4.05 3.35 4.15
N GLY A 301 -4.45 2.64 5.16
CA GLY A 301 -3.62 2.30 6.34
C GLY A 301 -4.54 1.92 7.50
N ASP A 302 -4.10 1.91 8.73
CA ASP A 302 -2.68 1.98 9.10
C ASP A 302 -2.10 0.58 9.16
N ASP A 303 -0.78 0.48 8.94
CA ASP A 303 -0.02 -0.76 8.93
C ASP A 303 -0.41 -1.79 7.84
N MET A 304 0.53 -2.65 7.49
CA MET A 304 0.31 -3.73 6.54
C MET A 304 -0.22 -4.98 7.23
N LYS A 305 -1.46 -5.36 6.93
CA LYS A 305 -2.09 -6.55 7.51
C LYS A 305 -1.65 -7.82 6.78
N THR A 306 -0.55 -8.40 7.19
CA THR A 306 0.01 -9.62 6.60
C THR A 306 0.71 -10.50 7.65
N GLY A 307 1.21 -11.66 7.25
CA GLY A 307 1.97 -12.56 8.11
C GLY A 307 1.19 -13.02 9.34
N GLN A 308 1.86 -12.99 10.49
CA GLN A 308 1.35 -13.52 11.75
C GLN A 308 0.08 -12.80 12.27
N THR A 309 -0.04 -11.50 12.06
CA THR A 309 -1.22 -10.75 12.51
C THR A 309 -2.47 -11.13 11.72
N LYS A 310 -2.33 -11.40 10.41
CA LYS A 310 -3.41 -11.92 9.59
C LYS A 310 -3.80 -13.34 10.00
N LEU A 311 -2.81 -14.20 10.26
CA LEU A 311 -3.07 -15.56 10.75
C LEU A 311 -3.84 -15.54 12.07
N LYS A 312 -3.43 -14.72 13.04
CA LYS A 312 -4.15 -14.58 14.34
C LYS A 312 -5.59 -14.13 14.14
N SER A 313 -5.86 -13.19 13.24
CA SER A 313 -7.22 -12.74 12.96
C SER A 313 -8.08 -13.85 12.38
N VAL A 314 -7.57 -14.63 11.44
CA VAL A 314 -8.29 -15.77 10.83
C VAL A 314 -8.55 -16.85 11.85
N MET A 315 -7.61 -17.18 12.72
CA MET A 315 -7.79 -18.15 13.78
C MET A 315 -8.82 -17.71 14.82
N ALA A 316 -8.81 -16.44 15.20
CA ALA A 316 -9.80 -15.87 16.11
C ALA A 316 -11.21 -15.95 15.50
N ASP A 317 -11.37 -15.56 14.25
CA ASP A 317 -12.64 -15.64 13.50
C ASP A 317 -13.13 -17.09 13.40
N PHE A 318 -12.25 -18.03 13.04
CA PHE A 318 -12.56 -19.46 13.00
C PHE A 318 -13.08 -19.99 14.34
N LEU A 319 -12.43 -19.65 15.46
CA LEU A 319 -12.85 -20.11 16.79
C LEU A 319 -14.22 -19.53 17.15
N ILE A 320 -14.44 -18.23 16.93
CA ILE A 320 -15.70 -17.56 17.25
C ILE A 320 -16.85 -18.12 16.39
N THR A 321 -16.65 -18.27 15.10
CA THR A 321 -17.67 -18.79 14.17
C THR A 321 -17.94 -20.28 14.38
N SER A 322 -17.00 -21.02 14.98
CA SER A 322 -17.20 -22.40 15.42
C SER A 322 -17.92 -22.52 16.78
N GLY A 323 -18.40 -21.43 17.35
CA GLY A 323 -19.09 -21.40 18.63
C GLY A 323 -18.20 -21.52 19.87
N LEU A 324 -16.88 -21.35 19.70
CA LEU A 324 -15.92 -21.39 20.81
C LEU A 324 -15.72 -19.99 21.39
N LYS A 325 -15.72 -19.90 22.72
CA LYS A 325 -15.39 -18.64 23.40
C LYS A 325 -13.88 -18.46 23.43
N LEU A 326 -13.37 -17.50 22.67
CA LEU A 326 -11.99 -17.09 22.73
C LEU A 326 -11.74 -16.26 24.00
N THR A 327 -10.90 -16.74 24.91
CA THR A 327 -10.62 -16.06 26.19
C THR A 327 -9.31 -15.28 26.16
N ALA A 328 -8.30 -15.77 25.43
CA ALA A 328 -7.01 -15.09 25.28
C ALA A 328 -6.30 -15.53 24.00
N VAL A 329 -5.49 -14.65 23.44
CA VAL A 329 -4.53 -14.96 22.38
C VAL A 329 -3.15 -14.54 22.86
N ALA A 330 -2.22 -15.48 23.00
CA ALA A 330 -0.82 -15.20 23.27
C ALA A 330 0.01 -15.58 22.05
N SER A 331 0.91 -14.72 21.62
CA SER A 331 1.83 -15.00 20.54
C SER A 331 3.18 -14.34 20.79
N TYR A 332 4.23 -15.01 20.37
CA TYR A 332 5.59 -14.53 20.46
C TYR A 332 6.17 -14.41 19.06
N ASN A 333 6.86 -13.32 18.81
CA ASN A 333 7.50 -13.06 17.52
C ASN A 333 9.00 -13.09 17.69
N HIS A 334 9.69 -13.74 16.77
CA HIS A 334 11.10 -13.49 16.57
C HIS A 334 11.24 -12.24 15.71
N LEU A 335 11.91 -11.23 16.24
CA LEU A 335 12.13 -9.97 15.53
C LEU A 335 13.02 -10.21 14.32
N GLY A 336 12.74 -9.50 13.23
CA GLY A 336 13.50 -9.56 12.00
C GLY A 336 14.69 -8.60 11.97
N ASN A 337 15.23 -8.37 10.80
CA ASN A 337 16.29 -7.39 10.62
C ASN A 337 15.74 -5.97 10.84
N ASN A 338 16.35 -5.22 11.74
CA ASN A 338 16.03 -3.82 12.10
C ASN A 338 14.65 -3.61 12.80
N ASP A 339 14.13 -4.64 13.44
CA ASP A 339 12.99 -4.48 14.35
C ASP A 339 13.44 -3.97 15.72
#